data_6d78bcccf27d3a5debd42f48d7cd0988
#
_entry.id   6d78bcccf27d3a5debd42f48d7cd0988
#
_cell.length_a   1.000
_cell.length_b   1.000
_cell.length_c   1.000
_cell.angle_alpha   90.00
_cell.angle_beta   90.00
_cell.angle_gamma   90.00
#
_symmetry.space_group_name_H-M   'P 1'
#
loop_
_entity.id
_entity.type
_entity.pdbx_description
1 polymer ?
#
loop_
_entity_poly.entity_id
_entity_poly.type
_entity_poly.pdbx_seq_one_letter_code
_entity_poly.pdbx_strand_id
1 'polypeptide(L)'
;MIMNSTLERAFTNRRVLKVISGLNNFDTNRVAATVKAAHHGGATFLDIAADADLVKMAKKLTDLPICVSAVEPEKFLKAVAAGADLIEIGNFDSFYAQGIRFEAEEVLALTKQTRALLPKITLSVTVPHIIAL
;
A
#
# COMPACT_ATOMS: atom_id res chain seq x y z
N MET A 1 -11.07 -12.22 -7.13
CA MET A 1 -10.08 -11.54 -6.26
C MET A 1 -9.88 -12.40 -5.02
N ILE A 2 -8.64 -12.77 -4.74
CA ILE A 2 -8.33 -13.62 -3.58
C ILE A 2 -7.51 -12.78 -2.61
N MET A 3 -8.13 -12.38 -1.51
CA MET A 3 -7.41 -11.78 -0.40
C MET A 3 -6.68 -12.88 0.38
N ASN A 4 -5.49 -12.58 0.88
CA ASN A 4 -4.80 -13.48 1.81
C ASN A 4 -5.72 -13.85 2.97
N SER A 5 -5.85 -15.15 3.29
CA SER A 5 -6.80 -15.66 4.29
C SER A 5 -6.60 -15.07 5.70
N THR A 6 -5.36 -14.75 6.05
CA THR A 6 -5.05 -14.08 7.32
C THR A 6 -5.57 -12.66 7.36
N LEU A 7 -5.40 -11.90 6.26
CA LEU A 7 -5.96 -10.56 6.10
C LEU A 7 -7.49 -10.60 6.14
N GLU A 8 -8.11 -11.48 5.37
CA GLU A 8 -9.56 -11.61 5.31
C GLU A 8 -10.15 -11.87 6.70
N ARG A 9 -9.55 -12.78 7.46
CA ARG A 9 -9.96 -13.07 8.84
C ARG A 9 -9.82 -11.85 9.75
N ALA A 10 -8.70 -11.11 9.65
CA ALA A 10 -8.47 -9.93 10.46
C ALA A 10 -9.49 -8.83 10.17
N PHE A 11 -9.83 -8.59 8.90
CA PHE A 11 -10.88 -7.65 8.51
C PHE A 11 -12.26 -8.09 9.01
N THR A 12 -12.63 -9.36 8.83
CA THR A 12 -13.89 -9.90 9.31
C THR A 12 -14.04 -9.75 10.82
N ASN A 13 -12.98 -10.01 11.58
CA ASN A 13 -12.96 -9.88 13.03
C ASN A 13 -12.73 -8.46 13.53
N ARG A 14 -12.58 -7.47 12.64
CA ARG A 14 -12.29 -6.05 12.98
C ARG A 14 -11.05 -5.90 13.85
N ARG A 15 -10.02 -6.69 13.59
CA ARG A 15 -8.73 -6.72 14.32
C ARG A 15 -7.55 -6.47 13.40
N VAL A 16 -7.65 -5.43 12.59
CA VAL A 16 -6.60 -5.04 11.65
C VAL A 16 -5.72 -3.97 12.27
N LEU A 17 -4.42 -4.23 12.27
CA LEU A 17 -3.39 -3.24 12.55
C LEU A 17 -2.51 -3.11 11.31
N LYS A 18 -2.66 -2.03 10.58
CA LYS A 18 -1.81 -1.66 9.44
C LYS A 18 -0.70 -0.73 9.93
N VAL A 19 0.55 -1.08 9.67
CA VAL A 19 1.70 -0.20 9.94
C VAL A 19 2.17 0.41 8.63
N ILE A 20 2.28 1.73 8.59
CA ILE A 20 2.56 2.50 7.37
C ILE A 20 3.95 3.11 7.47
N SER A 21 4.83 2.80 6.51
CA SER A 21 6.11 3.48 6.33
C SER A 21 5.98 4.75 5.47
N GLY A 22 5.00 4.78 4.58
CA GLY A 22 4.69 5.92 3.71
C GLY A 22 5.11 5.71 2.25
N LEU A 23 4.28 6.22 1.35
CA LEU A 23 4.45 6.04 -0.10
C LEU A 23 5.65 6.81 -0.69
N ASN A 24 6.18 7.79 0.03
CA ASN A 24 7.36 8.58 -0.35
C ASN A 24 8.62 8.22 0.46
N ASN A 25 8.55 7.20 1.30
CA ASN A 25 9.71 6.76 2.09
C ASN A 25 10.47 5.65 1.34
N PHE A 26 11.53 6.05 0.67
CA PHE A 26 12.44 5.14 -0.06
C PHE A 26 13.76 4.87 0.69
N ASP A 27 13.90 5.37 1.92
CA ASP A 27 15.06 5.10 2.76
C ASP A 27 15.04 3.65 3.25
N THR A 28 15.92 2.84 2.69
CA THR A 28 16.00 1.39 2.96
C THR A 28 16.15 1.08 4.45
N ASN A 29 16.96 1.86 5.18
CA ASN A 29 17.19 1.62 6.60
C ASN A 29 15.96 1.95 7.44
N ARG A 30 15.28 3.05 7.15
CA ARG A 30 14.03 3.43 7.84
C ARG A 30 12.92 2.43 7.54
N VAL A 31 12.75 2.03 6.28
CA VAL A 31 11.75 1.03 5.91
C VAL A 31 12.05 -0.29 6.59
N ALA A 32 13.31 -0.76 6.59
CA ALA A 32 13.70 -2.00 7.27
C ALA A 32 13.42 -1.96 8.78
N ALA A 33 13.70 -0.83 9.44
CA ALA A 33 13.38 -0.64 10.86
C ALA A 33 11.88 -0.71 11.12
N THR A 34 11.07 -0.06 10.28
CA THR A 34 9.60 -0.11 10.35
C THR A 34 9.07 -1.52 10.15
N VAL A 35 9.60 -2.27 9.16
CA VAL A 35 9.22 -3.67 8.89
C VAL A 35 9.48 -4.56 10.12
N LYS A 36 10.67 -4.45 10.71
CA LYS A 36 11.04 -5.21 11.90
C LYS A 36 10.16 -4.86 13.10
N ALA A 37 9.90 -3.57 13.33
CA ALA A 37 9.05 -3.12 14.41
C ALA A 37 7.61 -3.64 14.26
N ALA A 38 7.05 -3.56 13.04
CA ALA A 38 5.72 -4.09 12.74
C ALA A 38 5.62 -5.61 12.95
N HIS A 39 6.65 -6.36 12.52
CA HIS A 39 6.72 -7.80 12.71
C HIS A 39 6.70 -8.16 14.20
N HIS A 40 7.58 -7.56 14.99
CA HIS A 40 7.67 -7.84 16.44
C HIS A 40 6.47 -7.28 17.20
N GLY A 41 5.86 -6.20 16.74
CA GLY A 41 4.67 -5.59 17.35
C GLY A 41 3.35 -6.30 17.04
N GLY A 42 3.36 -7.34 16.21
CA GLY A 42 2.16 -8.09 15.87
C GLY A 42 1.20 -7.35 14.92
N ALA A 43 1.73 -6.55 13.99
CA ALA A 43 0.93 -5.94 12.94
C ALA A 43 0.22 -7.01 12.08
N THR A 44 -0.90 -6.64 11.47
CA THR A 44 -1.60 -7.50 10.52
C THR A 44 -0.95 -7.46 9.15
N PHE A 45 -0.52 -6.27 8.72
CA PHE A 45 0.19 -6.06 7.47
C PHE A 45 0.93 -4.72 7.45
N LEU A 46 1.82 -4.59 6.49
CA LEU A 46 2.66 -3.41 6.27
C LEU A 46 2.26 -2.68 5.01
N ASP A 47 2.46 -1.36 5.01
CA ASP A 47 2.33 -0.51 3.84
C ASP A 47 3.62 0.28 3.61
N ILE A 48 4.25 0.02 2.48
CA ILE A 48 5.52 0.64 2.08
C ILE A 48 5.39 1.31 0.71
N ALA A 49 6.37 2.10 0.32
CA ALA A 49 6.41 2.70 -1.01
C ALA A 49 6.43 1.61 -2.11
N ALA A 50 5.80 1.89 -3.25
CA ALA A 50 5.73 0.96 -4.38
C ALA A 50 7.08 0.89 -5.12
N ASP A 51 7.99 0.14 -4.53
CA ASP A 51 9.34 -0.10 -5.03
C ASP A 51 9.71 -1.58 -4.93
N ALA A 52 10.22 -2.16 -6.02
CA ALA A 52 10.50 -3.59 -6.08
C ALA A 52 11.59 -4.04 -5.10
N ASP A 53 12.62 -3.22 -4.88
CA ASP A 53 13.72 -3.59 -3.99
C ASP A 53 13.30 -3.49 -2.52
N LEU A 54 12.49 -2.50 -2.17
CA LEU A 54 11.89 -2.41 -0.84
C LEU A 54 10.97 -3.61 -0.56
N VAL A 55 10.17 -4.03 -1.53
CA VAL A 55 9.33 -5.24 -1.38
C VAL A 55 10.18 -6.48 -1.15
N LYS A 56 11.21 -6.70 -1.96
CA LYS A 56 12.13 -7.84 -1.79
C LYS A 56 12.82 -7.83 -0.43
N MET A 57 13.26 -6.66 0.03
CA MET A 57 13.86 -6.49 1.35
C MET A 57 12.86 -6.81 2.45
N ALA A 58 11.65 -6.27 2.39
CA ALA A 58 10.61 -6.52 3.38
C ALA A 58 10.25 -8.01 3.46
N LYS A 59 10.09 -8.69 2.32
CA LYS A 59 9.81 -10.14 2.26
C LYS A 59 10.89 -11.02 2.89
N LYS A 60 12.13 -10.54 2.98
CA LYS A 60 13.20 -11.24 3.70
C LYS A 60 13.16 -11.02 5.21
N LEU A 61 12.54 -9.92 5.66
CA LEU A 61 12.52 -9.52 7.08
C LEU A 61 11.25 -9.94 7.81
N THR A 62 10.18 -10.24 7.10
CA THR A 62 8.88 -10.58 7.71
C THR A 62 8.04 -11.48 6.81
N ASP A 63 7.17 -12.28 7.43
CA ASP A 63 6.11 -13.05 6.75
C ASP A 63 4.78 -12.27 6.69
N LEU A 64 4.74 -11.05 7.24
CA LEU A 64 3.53 -10.23 7.15
C LEU A 64 3.20 -9.91 5.68
N PRO A 65 1.92 -9.84 5.32
CA PRO A 65 1.52 -9.35 4.02
C PRO A 65 2.05 -7.93 3.77
N ILE A 66 2.52 -7.68 2.57
CA ILE A 66 3.07 -6.38 2.15
C ILE A 66 2.11 -5.69 1.22
N CYS A 67 1.61 -4.54 1.66
CA CYS A 67 0.91 -3.55 0.86
C CYS A 67 1.94 -2.57 0.28
N VAL A 68 1.73 -2.13 -0.94
CA VAL A 68 2.49 -1.02 -1.52
C VAL A 68 1.56 0.11 -1.92
N SER A 69 1.97 1.33 -1.62
CA SER A 69 1.20 2.54 -1.90
C SER A 69 1.88 3.42 -2.94
N ALA A 70 1.08 3.94 -3.86
CA ALA A 70 1.50 4.92 -4.87
C ALA A 70 0.28 5.68 -5.41
N VAL A 71 0.54 6.76 -6.16
CA VAL A 71 -0.46 7.46 -6.97
C VAL A 71 -0.19 7.32 -8.48
N GLU A 72 0.79 6.52 -8.85
CA GLU A 72 1.16 6.22 -10.24
C GLU A 72 0.94 4.73 -10.49
N PRO A 73 -0.08 4.33 -11.26
CA PRO A 73 -0.47 2.92 -11.45
C PRO A 73 0.66 2.01 -11.95
N GLU A 74 1.56 2.53 -12.78
CA GLU A 74 2.67 1.76 -13.36
C GLU A 74 3.68 1.29 -12.30
N LYS A 75 3.81 2.01 -11.19
CA LYS A 75 4.72 1.61 -10.09
C LYS A 75 4.29 0.30 -9.44
N PHE A 76 3.00 0.00 -9.43
CA PHE A 76 2.50 -1.23 -8.85
C PHE A 76 2.95 -2.49 -9.59
N LEU A 77 3.13 -2.43 -10.92
CA LEU A 77 3.49 -3.60 -11.72
C LEU A 77 4.79 -4.27 -11.22
N LYS A 78 5.83 -3.48 -11.02
CA LYS A 78 7.13 -3.99 -10.55
C LYS A 78 7.07 -4.45 -9.09
N ALA A 79 6.35 -3.73 -8.25
CA ALA A 79 6.19 -4.08 -6.84
C ALA A 79 5.41 -5.38 -6.67
N VAL A 80 4.33 -5.60 -7.42
CA VAL A 80 3.56 -6.85 -7.41
C VAL A 80 4.40 -8.00 -7.95
N ALA A 81 5.14 -7.79 -9.03
CA ALA A 81 6.07 -8.80 -9.57
C ALA A 81 7.17 -9.16 -8.55
N ALA A 82 7.56 -8.23 -7.67
CA ALA A 82 8.52 -8.48 -6.59
C ALA A 82 7.92 -9.18 -5.36
N GLY A 83 6.59 -9.36 -5.30
CA GLY A 83 5.90 -10.13 -4.28
C GLY A 83 4.99 -9.31 -3.35
N ALA A 84 4.62 -8.09 -3.70
CA ALA A 84 3.60 -7.36 -2.94
C ALA A 84 2.27 -8.13 -2.95
N ASP A 85 1.61 -8.20 -1.81
CA ASP A 85 0.38 -8.99 -1.61
C ASP A 85 -0.87 -8.19 -1.93
N LEU A 86 -0.82 -6.87 -1.72
CA LEU A 86 -1.92 -5.95 -2.04
C LEU A 86 -1.35 -4.56 -2.38
N ILE A 87 -2.18 -3.74 -2.97
CA ILE A 87 -1.81 -2.39 -3.40
C ILE A 87 -2.82 -1.37 -2.86
N GLU A 88 -2.35 -0.14 -2.63
CA GLU A 88 -3.18 0.98 -2.22
C GLU A 88 -2.92 2.22 -3.07
N ILE A 89 -3.96 2.78 -3.64
CA ILE A 89 -3.92 4.12 -4.25
C ILE A 89 -4.08 5.14 -3.11
N GLY A 90 -3.09 5.98 -2.92
CA GLY A 90 -2.97 6.94 -1.83
C GLY A 90 -1.58 6.80 -1.17
N ASN A 91 -1.21 7.48 -0.14
CA ASN A 91 -1.90 8.42 0.71
C ASN A 91 -1.79 9.85 0.13
N PHE A 92 -2.89 10.46 -0.23
CA PHE A 92 -2.91 11.76 -0.93
C PHE A 92 -2.42 12.93 -0.08
N ASP A 93 -2.53 12.86 1.24
CA ASP A 93 -2.09 13.91 2.17
C ASP A 93 -0.60 14.23 2.02
N SER A 94 0.21 13.27 1.60
CA SER A 94 1.65 13.45 1.35
C SER A 94 1.96 14.48 0.26
N PHE A 95 0.96 14.83 -0.56
CA PHE A 95 1.12 15.77 -1.67
C PHE A 95 0.59 17.17 -1.37
N TYR A 96 -0.25 17.35 -0.35
CA TYR A 96 -0.87 18.63 -0.06
C TYR A 96 0.14 19.72 0.31
N ALA A 97 1.19 19.37 1.06
CA ALA A 97 2.26 20.29 1.38
C ALA A 97 3.04 20.79 0.14
N GLN A 98 2.96 20.05 -0.97
CA GLN A 98 3.54 20.40 -2.28
C GLN A 98 2.56 21.17 -3.18
N GLY A 99 1.37 21.50 -2.68
CA GLY A 99 0.32 22.16 -3.44
C GLY A 99 -0.41 21.25 -4.45
N ILE A 100 -0.16 19.94 -4.41
CA ILE A 100 -0.81 18.96 -5.30
C ILE A 100 -2.09 18.48 -4.61
N ARG A 101 -3.21 18.53 -5.35
CA ARG A 101 -4.52 18.05 -4.90
C ARG A 101 -5.06 17.04 -5.90
N PHE A 102 -5.86 16.11 -5.40
CA PHE A 102 -6.53 15.09 -6.21
C PHE A 102 -8.03 15.26 -6.06
N GLU A 103 -8.71 15.47 -7.19
CA GLU A 103 -10.16 15.55 -7.26
C GLU A 103 -10.79 14.15 -7.38
N ALA A 104 -12.10 14.05 -7.14
CA ALA A 104 -12.80 12.76 -7.15
C ALA A 104 -12.64 12.01 -8.49
N GLU A 105 -12.71 12.72 -9.60
CA GLU A 105 -12.56 12.18 -10.94
C GLU A 105 -11.16 11.63 -11.19
N GLU A 106 -10.13 12.27 -10.63
CA GLU A 106 -8.73 11.80 -10.72
C GLU A 106 -8.53 10.52 -9.93
N VAL A 107 -9.07 10.44 -8.71
CA VAL A 107 -9.03 9.23 -7.89
C VAL A 107 -9.76 8.08 -8.59
N LEU A 108 -10.92 8.34 -9.17
CA LEU A 108 -11.67 7.36 -9.95
C LEU A 108 -10.89 6.89 -11.18
N ALA A 109 -10.28 7.81 -11.92
CA ALA A 109 -9.47 7.48 -13.10
C ALA A 109 -8.26 6.61 -12.73
N LEU A 110 -7.53 6.97 -11.68
CA LEU A 110 -6.40 6.18 -11.16
C LEU A 110 -6.86 4.78 -10.75
N THR A 111 -8.01 4.67 -10.09
CA THR A 111 -8.56 3.39 -9.66
C THR A 111 -8.90 2.50 -10.85
N LYS A 112 -9.57 3.03 -11.86
CA LYS A 112 -9.92 2.29 -13.09
C LYS A 112 -8.66 1.83 -13.84
N GLN A 113 -7.68 2.71 -14.00
CA GLN A 113 -6.42 2.40 -14.67
C GLN A 113 -5.65 1.31 -13.90
N THR A 114 -5.53 1.44 -12.60
CA THR A 114 -4.87 0.43 -11.75
C THR A 114 -5.55 -0.92 -11.84
N ARG A 115 -6.89 -0.95 -11.77
CA ARG A 115 -7.65 -2.20 -11.89
C ARG A 115 -7.49 -2.84 -13.28
N ALA A 116 -7.40 -2.04 -14.34
CA ALA A 116 -7.15 -2.55 -15.70
C ALA A 116 -5.76 -3.18 -15.83
N LEU A 117 -4.73 -2.58 -15.21
CA LEU A 117 -3.37 -3.11 -15.22
C LEU A 117 -3.21 -4.36 -14.34
N LEU A 118 -3.91 -4.42 -13.22
CA LEU A 118 -3.80 -5.48 -12.22
C LEU A 118 -5.19 -6.00 -11.82
N PRO A 119 -5.84 -6.78 -12.69
CA PRO A 119 -7.26 -7.15 -12.52
C PRO A 119 -7.53 -8.07 -11.32
N LYS A 120 -6.53 -8.77 -10.81
CA LYS A 120 -6.71 -9.78 -9.75
C LYS A 120 -6.14 -9.40 -8.40
N ILE A 121 -5.33 -8.33 -8.31
CA ILE A 121 -4.71 -7.93 -7.05
C ILE A 121 -5.74 -7.32 -6.08
N THR A 122 -5.56 -7.54 -4.80
CA THR A 122 -6.33 -6.83 -3.77
C THR A 122 -5.97 -5.35 -3.81
N LEU A 123 -6.98 -4.50 -4.04
CA LEU A 123 -6.83 -3.05 -4.22
C LEU A 123 -7.57 -2.31 -3.12
N SER A 124 -6.84 -1.46 -2.40
CA SER A 124 -7.36 -0.43 -1.51
C SER A 124 -7.30 0.93 -2.20
N VAL A 125 -8.28 1.77 -1.94
CA VAL A 125 -8.31 3.14 -2.45
C VAL A 125 -8.60 4.08 -1.30
N THR A 126 -7.67 4.99 -1.03
CA THR A 126 -7.88 6.07 -0.07
C THR A 126 -8.61 7.21 -0.76
N VAL A 127 -9.65 7.71 -0.12
CA VAL A 127 -10.35 8.91 -0.59
C VAL A 127 -9.76 10.14 0.10
N PRO A 128 -9.33 11.17 -0.65
CA PRO A 128 -8.82 12.40 -0.04
C PRO A 128 -9.86 13.03 0.91
N HIS A 129 -9.44 13.39 2.13
CA HIS A 129 -10.36 13.91 3.15
C HIS A 129 -10.99 15.28 2.79
N ILE A 130 -10.40 15.98 1.82
CA ILE A 130 -10.92 17.27 1.32
C ILE A 130 -12.05 17.13 0.31
N ILE A 131 -12.34 15.92 -0.16
CA ILE A 131 -13.44 15.65 -1.09
C ILE A 131 -14.72 15.44 -0.27
N ALA A 132 -15.79 16.15 -0.63
CA ALA A 132 -17.11 15.92 -0.05
C ALA A 132 -17.64 14.56 -0.50
N LEU A 133 -18.12 13.79 0.46
CA LEU A 133 -18.75 12.48 0.22
C LEU A 133 -20.25 12.61 -0.01
#